data_86daa745f702579278940c10e78e6673
#
_entry.id   86daa745f702579278940c10e78e6673
#
_cell.length_a   1.000
_cell.length_b   1.000
_cell.length_c   1.000
_cell.angle_alpha   90.00
_cell.angle_beta   90.00
_cell.angle_gamma   90.00
#
_symmetry.space_group_name_H-M   'P 1'
#
loop_
_entity.id
_entity.type
_entity.pdbx_description
1 polymer ?
#
loop_
_entity_poly.entity_id
_entity_poly.type
_entity_poly.pdbx_seq_one_letter_code
_entity_poly.pdbx_strand_id
1 'polypeptide(L)'
;MKKKLIRVTTADISLDGLLKGQLKFLSHYFEVIGVAKNTGCLQEVKEREKIRVVDAPLERPISFIKDIKGLWFLYCLFRKEKPWCVHANTPKGSLLAMIASWLACVPHRVYTVTGLRYQSTHGGLRTILKTMERLSCFFATKVIPEGKGVLESLKRDNITKKPLQVIHYGNINGKDTEHFSRANTLQTASFNHADKNISLCNLSEKEAKNLIRKELSFSHNDFVFIFIGRLVNDKGLRELADAMRRLEDENIAIKLLLLGSLDGEDDVLAKDKLNYLMQSTNVKYVGSQSDIRPYLMASDALVFPSYREGFPNVPIEAGAMGLPTIVTNINGSNEIIKDGFNGKIISAPLNNNGIHVNDITNELYSTMKWFYNNPTEIERMGTNAISLVRERYEQKDVWNALLKMYYSL
;
A
#
# COMPACT_ATOMS: atom_id res chain seq x y z
N MET A 1 12.88 29.98 14.78
CA MET A 1 11.69 29.55 14.01
C MET A 1 11.96 28.17 13.40
N LYS A 2 10.96 27.27 13.41
CA LYS A 2 11.08 25.98 12.73
C LYS A 2 11.22 26.19 11.22
N LYS A 3 12.05 25.38 10.55
CA LYS A 3 12.12 25.34 9.09
C LYS A 3 10.78 24.86 8.52
N LYS A 4 10.32 25.46 7.41
CA LYS A 4 9.03 25.13 6.79
C LYS A 4 9.18 23.96 5.82
N LEU A 5 8.41 22.89 6.03
CA LEU A 5 8.34 21.68 5.21
C LEU A 5 6.96 21.57 4.56
N ILE A 6 6.91 21.56 3.24
CA ILE A 6 5.66 21.32 2.51
C ILE A 6 5.65 19.87 1.98
N ARG A 7 4.59 19.12 2.34
CA ARG A 7 4.34 17.77 1.84
C ARG A 7 3.24 17.81 0.79
N VAL A 8 3.54 17.31 -0.42
CA VAL A 8 2.63 17.40 -1.57
C VAL A 8 2.22 16.01 -2.03
N THR A 9 0.92 15.79 -2.17
CA THR A 9 0.33 14.63 -2.87
C THR A 9 -0.71 15.09 -3.87
N THR A 10 -1.10 14.25 -4.83
CA THR A 10 -2.11 14.62 -5.82
C THR A 10 -3.50 14.77 -5.19
N ALA A 11 -3.87 13.87 -4.29
CA ALA A 11 -5.17 13.89 -3.58
C ALA A 11 -4.96 13.66 -2.08
N ASP A 12 -5.88 14.16 -1.27
CA ASP A 12 -5.87 14.08 0.19
C ASP A 12 -5.91 12.64 0.73
N ILE A 13 -6.57 11.73 0.04
CA ILE A 13 -6.54 10.30 0.38
C ILE A 13 -5.11 9.72 0.41
N SER A 14 -4.18 10.34 -0.35
CA SER A 14 -2.76 9.96 -0.30
C SER A 14 -2.04 10.57 0.91
N LEU A 15 -2.42 11.76 1.37
CA LEU A 15 -1.95 12.29 2.66
C LEU A 15 -2.48 11.44 3.81
N ASP A 16 -3.75 11.06 3.73
CA ASP A 16 -4.43 10.25 4.74
C ASP A 16 -3.83 8.83 4.86
N GLY A 17 -3.74 8.11 3.77
CA GLY A 17 -3.34 6.71 3.77
C GLY A 17 -1.82 6.48 3.81
N LEU A 18 -1.04 7.27 3.01
CA LEU A 18 0.40 7.06 2.90
C LEU A 18 1.20 7.73 4.02
N LEU A 19 0.69 8.80 4.64
CA LEU A 19 1.45 9.63 5.57
C LEU A 19 0.79 9.74 6.95
N LYS A 20 -0.14 8.85 7.26
CA LYS A 20 -0.88 8.83 8.53
C LYS A 20 0.08 8.81 9.73
N GLY A 21 -0.07 9.81 10.62
CA GLY A 21 0.77 9.99 11.80
C GLY A 21 2.13 10.65 11.53
N GLN A 22 2.71 10.48 10.34
CA GLN A 22 4.03 11.01 9.97
C GLN A 22 4.07 12.53 9.98
N LEU A 23 2.99 13.18 9.50
CA LEU A 23 2.95 14.65 9.43
C LEU A 23 2.90 15.26 10.82
N LYS A 24 2.15 14.65 11.75
CA LYS A 24 2.12 15.02 13.17
C LYS A 24 3.49 14.83 13.82
N PHE A 25 4.16 13.70 13.59
CA PHE A 25 5.51 13.45 14.08
C PHE A 25 6.48 14.55 13.57
N LEU A 26 6.49 14.83 12.27
CA LEU A 26 7.35 15.85 11.67
C LEU A 26 7.03 17.26 12.16
N SER A 27 5.80 17.55 12.57
CA SER A 27 5.40 18.87 13.10
C SER A 27 6.10 19.23 14.41
N HIS A 28 6.64 18.26 15.14
CA HIS A 28 7.48 18.54 16.31
C HIS A 28 8.81 19.19 15.93
N TYR A 29 9.31 18.95 14.72
CA TYR A 29 10.63 19.41 14.24
C TYR A 29 10.54 20.54 13.20
N PHE A 30 9.48 20.55 12.40
CA PHE A 30 9.27 21.46 11.28
C PHE A 30 7.91 22.19 11.40
N GLU A 31 7.76 23.31 10.70
CA GLU A 31 6.45 23.86 10.35
C GLU A 31 5.93 23.11 9.14
N VAL A 32 5.05 22.13 9.37
CA VAL A 32 4.56 21.22 8.31
C VAL A 32 3.28 21.75 7.66
N ILE A 33 3.24 21.74 6.33
CA ILE A 33 2.05 22.08 5.54
C ILE A 33 1.76 20.90 4.60
N GLY A 34 0.55 20.33 4.69
CA GLY A 34 0.05 19.35 3.75
C GLY A 34 -0.63 20.01 2.55
N VAL A 35 -0.29 19.62 1.33
CA VAL A 35 -0.87 20.16 0.09
C VAL A 35 -1.40 19.02 -0.76
N ALA A 36 -2.70 19.05 -1.05
CA ALA A 36 -3.33 18.04 -1.91
C ALA A 36 -4.65 18.60 -2.47
N LYS A 37 -5.21 17.93 -3.48
CA LYS A 37 -6.60 18.15 -3.88
C LYS A 37 -7.51 17.61 -2.80
N ASN A 38 -8.48 18.42 -2.37
CA ASN A 38 -9.53 17.97 -1.46
C ASN A 38 -10.51 17.05 -2.23
N THR A 39 -10.61 15.81 -1.79
CA THR A 39 -11.59 14.82 -2.29
C THR A 39 -12.51 14.30 -1.19
N GLY A 40 -12.48 14.93 0.00
CA GLY A 40 -13.39 14.67 1.10
C GLY A 40 -12.72 14.49 2.47
N CYS A 41 -11.44 14.06 2.54
CA CYS A 41 -10.78 13.77 3.83
C CYS A 41 -9.71 14.81 4.25
N LEU A 42 -9.54 15.91 3.52
CA LEU A 42 -8.50 16.89 3.82
C LEU A 42 -8.66 17.54 5.20
N GLN A 43 -9.90 17.77 5.64
CA GLN A 43 -10.19 18.33 6.97
C GLN A 43 -9.85 17.33 8.09
N GLU A 44 -10.16 16.05 7.89
CA GLU A 44 -9.81 14.99 8.84
C GLU A 44 -8.29 14.86 8.99
N VAL A 45 -7.55 14.95 7.88
CA VAL A 45 -6.07 14.98 7.89
C VAL A 45 -5.57 16.16 8.73
N LYS A 46 -6.14 17.38 8.54
CA LYS A 46 -5.76 18.56 9.31
C LYS A 46 -5.95 18.36 10.82
N GLU A 47 -7.09 17.83 11.22
CA GLU A 47 -7.44 17.63 12.63
C GLU A 47 -6.59 16.54 13.29
N ARG A 48 -6.43 15.41 12.62
CA ARG A 48 -5.65 14.28 13.10
C ARG A 48 -4.16 14.60 13.20
N GLU A 49 -3.60 15.18 12.15
CA GLU A 49 -2.16 15.47 12.07
C GLU A 49 -1.80 16.79 12.80
N LYS A 50 -2.78 17.62 13.14
CA LYS A 50 -2.60 18.93 13.78
C LYS A 50 -1.64 19.85 13.00
N ILE A 51 -1.80 19.88 11.68
CA ILE A 51 -1.01 20.71 10.76
C ILE A 51 -1.90 21.60 9.92
N ARG A 52 -1.29 22.61 9.27
CA ARG A 52 -1.98 23.37 8.23
C ARG A 52 -2.07 22.53 6.95
N VAL A 53 -3.25 22.55 6.32
CA VAL A 53 -3.46 21.93 5.00
C VAL A 53 -3.88 22.99 3.99
N VAL A 54 -3.60 22.72 2.70
CA VAL A 54 -3.95 23.60 1.59
C VAL A 54 -4.59 22.75 0.50
N ASP A 55 -5.82 23.09 0.10
CA ASP A 55 -6.48 22.51 -1.08
C ASP A 55 -5.83 23.09 -2.34
N ALA A 56 -5.29 22.22 -3.17
CA ALA A 56 -4.62 22.58 -4.41
C ALA A 56 -5.39 21.98 -5.61
N PRO A 57 -5.50 22.70 -6.74
CA PRO A 57 -6.22 22.23 -7.93
C PRO A 57 -5.40 21.17 -8.69
N LEU A 58 -5.09 20.06 -8.01
CA LEU A 58 -4.37 18.92 -8.56
C LEU A 58 -5.38 17.82 -8.95
N GLU A 59 -5.16 17.15 -10.07
CA GLU A 59 -6.03 16.07 -10.52
C GLU A 59 -5.20 14.83 -10.89
N ARG A 60 -5.79 13.63 -10.73
CA ARG A 60 -5.13 12.36 -11.10
C ARG A 60 -5.00 12.16 -12.61
N PRO A 61 -6.06 12.39 -13.44
CA PRO A 61 -5.96 12.28 -14.89
C PRO A 61 -5.00 13.32 -15.48
N ILE A 62 -4.28 12.96 -16.54
CA ILE A 62 -3.40 13.90 -17.28
C ILE A 62 -4.31 14.88 -18.03
N SER A 63 -4.15 16.20 -17.78
CA SER A 63 -4.90 17.26 -18.44
C SER A 63 -4.03 18.52 -18.51
N PHE A 64 -3.62 18.89 -19.74
CA PHE A 64 -2.67 19.97 -19.95
C PHE A 64 -3.09 21.30 -19.30
N ILE A 65 -4.34 21.71 -19.50
CA ILE A 65 -4.86 23.00 -18.96
C ILE A 65 -4.92 22.97 -17.42
N LYS A 66 -5.46 21.88 -16.86
CA LYS A 66 -5.58 21.73 -15.40
C LYS A 66 -4.20 21.59 -14.74
N ASP A 67 -3.27 20.96 -15.43
CA ASP A 67 -1.90 20.78 -14.94
C ASP A 67 -1.12 22.10 -14.90
N ILE A 68 -1.29 22.97 -15.91
CA ILE A 68 -0.75 24.34 -15.87
C ILE A 68 -1.36 25.14 -14.72
N LYS A 69 -2.66 25.04 -14.49
CA LYS A 69 -3.33 25.71 -13.34
C LYS A 69 -2.77 25.21 -12.02
N GLY A 70 -2.61 23.90 -11.86
CA GLY A 70 -1.99 23.28 -10.67
C GLY A 70 -0.55 23.71 -10.47
N LEU A 71 0.25 23.74 -11.54
CA LEU A 71 1.64 24.20 -11.53
C LEU A 71 1.76 25.67 -11.08
N TRP A 72 0.94 26.55 -11.65
CA TRP A 72 0.91 27.96 -11.31
C TRP A 72 0.50 28.19 -9.84
N PHE A 73 -0.52 27.47 -9.38
CA PHE A 73 -0.95 27.52 -7.98
C PHE A 73 0.18 27.12 -7.03
N LEU A 74 0.86 26.00 -7.30
CA LEU A 74 1.98 25.53 -6.48
C LEU A 74 3.14 26.53 -6.52
N TYR A 75 3.45 27.11 -7.68
CA TYR A 75 4.49 28.13 -7.79
C TYR A 75 4.17 29.36 -6.91
N CYS A 76 2.95 29.91 -7.00
CA CYS A 76 2.52 31.04 -6.18
C CYS A 76 2.55 30.69 -4.69
N LEU A 77 2.09 29.49 -4.31
CA LEU A 77 2.15 29.00 -2.94
C LEU A 77 3.59 28.95 -2.42
N PHE A 78 4.53 28.36 -3.18
CA PHE A 78 5.92 28.23 -2.76
C PHE A 78 6.64 29.58 -2.70
N ARG A 79 6.34 30.51 -3.60
CA ARG A 79 6.85 31.90 -3.53
C ARG A 79 6.35 32.64 -2.30
N LYS A 80 5.09 32.45 -1.91
CA LYS A 80 4.49 33.06 -0.72
C LYS A 80 5.05 32.43 0.57
N GLU A 81 5.07 31.09 0.64
CA GLU A 81 5.43 30.36 1.84
C GLU A 81 6.94 30.29 2.09
N LYS A 82 7.75 30.40 1.05
CA LYS A 82 9.22 30.30 1.09
C LYS A 82 9.70 29.05 1.86
N PRO A 83 9.24 27.83 1.50
CA PRO A 83 9.57 26.64 2.26
C PRO A 83 11.07 26.35 2.17
N TRP A 84 11.62 25.81 3.26
CA TRP A 84 12.95 25.23 3.27
C TRP A 84 13.01 23.94 2.44
N CYS A 85 11.94 23.14 2.50
CA CYS A 85 11.86 21.89 1.75
C CYS A 85 10.44 21.67 1.20
N VAL A 86 10.37 21.22 -0.06
CA VAL A 86 9.17 20.63 -0.67
C VAL A 86 9.43 19.14 -0.88
N HIS A 87 8.56 18.29 -0.33
CA HIS A 87 8.66 16.84 -0.49
C HIS A 87 7.36 16.26 -1.05
N ALA A 88 7.44 15.60 -2.19
CA ALA A 88 6.30 15.03 -2.89
C ALA A 88 6.44 13.52 -3.10
N ASN A 89 5.30 12.81 -3.17
CA ASN A 89 5.25 11.35 -3.13
C ASN A 89 4.47 10.70 -4.29
N THR A 90 3.49 11.38 -4.89
CA THR A 90 2.65 10.79 -5.93
C THR A 90 3.14 11.21 -7.33
N PRO A 91 3.10 10.35 -8.37
CA PRO A 91 3.76 10.62 -9.65
C PRO A 91 3.44 11.99 -10.25
N LYS A 92 2.14 12.30 -10.46
CA LYS A 92 1.73 13.58 -11.06
C LYS A 92 1.93 14.77 -10.12
N GLY A 93 1.54 14.61 -8.84
CA GLY A 93 1.75 15.65 -7.82
C GLY A 93 3.22 15.99 -7.67
N SER A 94 4.10 14.98 -7.75
CA SER A 94 5.55 15.19 -7.68
C SER A 94 6.10 15.93 -8.89
N LEU A 95 5.66 15.60 -10.11
CA LEU A 95 6.11 16.32 -11.30
C LEU A 95 5.81 17.82 -11.19
N LEU A 96 4.56 18.17 -10.87
CA LEU A 96 4.15 19.56 -10.75
C LEU A 96 4.84 20.26 -9.57
N ALA A 97 4.95 19.57 -8.42
CA ALA A 97 5.62 20.11 -7.24
C ALA A 97 7.13 20.33 -7.46
N MET A 98 7.83 19.41 -8.12
CA MET A 98 9.27 19.56 -8.41
C MET A 98 9.53 20.70 -9.38
N ILE A 99 8.74 20.86 -10.44
CA ILE A 99 8.86 21.98 -11.39
C ILE A 99 8.54 23.30 -10.67
N ALA A 100 7.40 23.39 -9.97
CA ALA A 100 7.00 24.62 -9.26
C ALA A 100 8.03 25.04 -8.20
N SER A 101 8.56 24.10 -7.44
CA SER A 101 9.56 24.37 -6.40
C SER A 101 10.91 24.79 -6.98
N TRP A 102 11.29 24.25 -8.17
CA TRP A 102 12.46 24.69 -8.89
C TRP A 102 12.30 26.12 -9.38
N LEU A 103 11.17 26.47 -10.01
CA LEU A 103 10.85 27.84 -10.44
C LEU A 103 10.79 28.83 -9.27
N ALA A 104 10.30 28.39 -8.10
CA ALA A 104 10.24 29.20 -6.88
C ALA A 104 11.57 29.25 -6.11
N CYS A 105 12.65 28.66 -6.64
CA CYS A 105 13.98 28.59 -6.01
C CYS A 105 13.98 27.95 -4.61
N VAL A 106 13.13 26.93 -4.38
CA VAL A 106 13.14 26.18 -3.11
C VAL A 106 14.44 25.40 -3.00
N PRO A 107 15.20 25.53 -1.89
CA PRO A 107 16.53 24.93 -1.79
C PRO A 107 16.50 23.40 -1.79
N HIS A 108 15.58 22.77 -1.05
CA HIS A 108 15.49 21.32 -0.97
C HIS A 108 14.19 20.81 -1.61
N ARG A 109 14.34 20.01 -2.64
CA ARG A 109 13.25 19.44 -3.43
C ARG A 109 13.37 17.93 -3.42
N VAL A 110 12.58 17.29 -2.58
CA VAL A 110 12.64 15.84 -2.34
C VAL A 110 11.52 15.14 -3.09
N TYR A 111 11.87 14.12 -3.85
CA TYR A 111 10.91 13.26 -4.52
C TYR A 111 11.04 11.82 -4.02
N THR A 112 9.99 11.29 -3.35
CA THR A 112 9.90 9.86 -3.05
C THR A 112 9.12 9.14 -4.14
N VAL A 113 9.74 8.16 -4.77
CA VAL A 113 9.15 7.34 -5.84
C VAL A 113 8.41 6.15 -5.20
N THR A 114 7.07 6.26 -5.11
CA THR A 114 6.18 5.29 -4.43
C THR A 114 5.64 4.21 -5.36
N GLY A 115 6.22 4.03 -6.52
CA GLY A 115 5.82 3.05 -7.54
C GLY A 115 5.98 3.63 -8.94
N LEU A 116 6.10 2.75 -9.91
CA LEU A 116 6.44 3.11 -11.28
C LEU A 116 5.31 2.71 -12.25
N ARG A 117 4.34 3.61 -12.44
CA ARG A 117 3.16 3.36 -13.27
C ARG A 117 3.51 2.88 -14.69
N TYR A 118 4.65 3.29 -15.24
CA TYR A 118 5.08 2.87 -16.58
C TYR A 118 5.42 1.37 -16.69
N GLN A 119 5.60 0.67 -15.57
CA GLN A 119 5.92 -0.77 -15.57
C GLN A 119 4.75 -1.64 -16.05
N SER A 120 3.52 -1.17 -15.92
CA SER A 120 2.31 -1.86 -16.39
C SER A 120 1.69 -1.23 -17.65
N THR A 121 2.45 -0.40 -18.38
CA THR A 121 1.96 0.27 -19.58
C THR A 121 2.87 -0.02 -20.79
N HIS A 122 2.31 0.12 -21.98
CA HIS A 122 3.00 -0.19 -23.24
C HIS A 122 3.00 1.02 -24.20
N GLY A 123 3.80 0.95 -25.26
CA GLY A 123 3.81 1.91 -26.36
C GLY A 123 4.11 3.34 -25.94
N GLY A 124 3.44 4.29 -26.58
CA GLY A 124 3.66 5.73 -26.38
C GLY A 124 3.38 6.19 -24.94
N LEU A 125 2.35 5.64 -24.30
CA LEU A 125 2.02 5.97 -22.92
C LEU A 125 3.17 5.63 -21.95
N ARG A 126 3.82 4.47 -22.12
CA ARG A 126 5.00 4.10 -21.34
C ARG A 126 6.12 5.14 -21.47
N THR A 127 6.37 5.60 -22.70
CA THR A 127 7.41 6.63 -22.98
C THR A 127 7.07 7.95 -22.30
N ILE A 128 5.81 8.39 -22.38
CA ILE A 128 5.33 9.60 -21.71
C ILE A 128 5.55 9.49 -20.19
N LEU A 129 5.10 8.39 -19.58
CA LEU A 129 5.23 8.18 -18.13
C LEU A 129 6.70 8.11 -17.69
N LYS A 130 7.58 7.44 -18.47
CA LYS A 130 9.04 7.44 -18.21
C LYS A 130 9.64 8.86 -18.31
N THR A 131 9.17 9.66 -19.25
CA THR A 131 9.63 11.05 -19.40
C THR A 131 9.17 11.90 -18.21
N MET A 132 7.95 11.73 -17.73
CA MET A 132 7.45 12.39 -16.54
C MET A 132 8.30 12.04 -15.30
N GLU A 133 8.66 10.76 -15.13
CA GLU A 133 9.55 10.32 -14.03
C GLU A 133 10.95 10.95 -14.16
N ARG A 134 11.53 10.99 -15.38
CA ARG A 134 12.81 11.65 -15.61
C ARG A 134 12.77 13.13 -15.26
N LEU A 135 11.71 13.83 -15.65
CA LEU A 135 11.53 15.25 -15.31
C LEU A 135 11.37 15.46 -13.81
N SER A 136 10.57 14.64 -13.12
CA SER A 136 10.42 14.71 -11.67
C SER A 136 11.77 14.51 -10.96
N CYS A 137 12.53 13.51 -11.38
CA CYS A 137 13.88 13.26 -10.87
C CYS A 137 14.85 14.38 -11.20
N PHE A 138 14.77 14.97 -12.40
CA PHE A 138 15.65 16.05 -12.84
C PHE A 138 15.50 17.30 -11.96
N PHE A 139 14.27 17.75 -11.71
CA PHE A 139 13.99 18.94 -10.92
C PHE A 139 14.12 18.72 -9.39
N ALA A 140 14.08 17.49 -8.91
CA ALA A 140 14.35 17.18 -7.52
C ALA A 140 15.83 17.42 -7.16
N THR A 141 16.13 17.83 -5.92
CA THR A 141 17.51 17.83 -5.39
C THR A 141 17.88 16.47 -4.80
N LYS A 142 16.90 15.74 -4.27
CA LYS A 142 17.06 14.38 -3.73
C LYS A 142 15.93 13.47 -4.21
N VAL A 143 16.29 12.27 -4.67
CA VAL A 143 15.34 11.24 -5.12
C VAL A 143 15.46 10.05 -4.17
N ILE A 144 14.32 9.59 -3.64
CA ILE A 144 14.23 8.51 -2.67
C ILE A 144 13.36 7.41 -3.28
N PRO A 145 13.92 6.28 -3.70
CA PRO A 145 13.13 5.10 -4.03
C PRO A 145 12.46 4.54 -2.78
N GLU A 146 11.20 4.17 -2.88
CA GLU A 146 10.45 3.60 -1.74
C GLU A 146 10.96 2.23 -1.30
N GLY A 147 11.57 1.46 -2.23
CA GLY A 147 12.16 0.14 -1.98
C GLY A 147 13.33 -0.15 -2.93
N LYS A 148 13.99 -1.29 -2.70
CA LYS A 148 15.11 -1.75 -3.54
C LYS A 148 14.68 -2.06 -4.97
N GLY A 149 13.52 -2.69 -5.16
CA GLY A 149 12.98 -2.99 -6.48
C GLY A 149 12.68 -1.74 -7.30
N VAL A 150 12.19 -0.67 -6.65
CA VAL A 150 12.03 0.64 -7.29
C VAL A 150 13.39 1.25 -7.61
N LEU A 151 14.37 1.18 -6.71
CA LEU A 151 15.73 1.66 -6.94
C LEU A 151 16.39 0.97 -8.15
N GLU A 152 16.30 -0.34 -8.22
CA GLU A 152 16.85 -1.13 -9.34
C GLU A 152 16.16 -0.79 -10.66
N SER A 153 14.84 -0.60 -10.63
CA SER A 153 14.07 -0.19 -11.81
C SER A 153 14.47 1.20 -12.31
N LEU A 154 14.66 2.17 -11.41
CA LEU A 154 15.13 3.51 -11.78
C LEU A 154 16.52 3.48 -12.42
N LYS A 155 17.42 2.62 -11.92
CA LYS A 155 18.76 2.42 -12.49
C LYS A 155 18.70 1.73 -13.86
N ARG A 156 18.02 0.58 -13.93
CA ARG A 156 17.88 -0.22 -15.17
C ARG A 156 17.29 0.60 -16.32
N ASP A 157 16.26 1.38 -16.02
CA ASP A 157 15.54 2.19 -17.02
C ASP A 157 16.18 3.56 -17.28
N ASN A 158 17.36 3.85 -16.69
CA ASN A 158 18.08 5.11 -16.81
C ASN A 158 17.18 6.34 -16.57
N ILE A 159 16.40 6.29 -15.49
CA ILE A 159 15.48 7.38 -15.15
C ILE A 159 16.25 8.56 -14.56
N THR A 160 17.26 8.32 -13.72
CA THR A 160 18.10 9.36 -13.14
C THR A 160 19.53 8.88 -12.89
N LYS A 161 20.50 9.82 -12.96
CA LYS A 161 21.90 9.60 -12.55
C LYS A 161 22.19 10.08 -11.14
N LYS A 162 21.19 10.64 -10.44
CA LYS A 162 21.37 11.11 -9.06
C LYS A 162 21.61 9.94 -8.13
N PRO A 163 22.35 10.16 -7.02
CA PRO A 163 22.50 9.14 -5.98
C PRO A 163 21.11 8.72 -5.46
N LEU A 164 20.88 7.42 -5.42
CA LEU A 164 19.64 6.80 -4.96
C LEU A 164 19.90 6.06 -3.66
N GLN A 165 19.08 6.31 -2.66
CA GLN A 165 19.15 5.63 -1.37
C GLN A 165 17.74 5.33 -0.88
N VAL A 166 17.46 4.09 -0.56
CA VAL A 166 16.25 3.66 0.14
C VAL A 166 16.38 4.08 1.61
N ILE A 167 15.32 4.64 2.18
CA ILE A 167 15.28 4.97 3.61
C ILE A 167 14.93 3.72 4.40
N HIS A 168 15.74 3.41 5.40
CA HIS A 168 15.60 2.23 6.24
C HIS A 168 15.52 0.95 5.39
N TYR A 169 14.50 0.12 5.55
CA TYR A 169 14.27 -1.08 4.73
C TYR A 169 13.26 -0.87 3.61
N GLY A 170 12.86 0.37 3.34
CA GLY A 170 11.77 0.70 2.42
C GLY A 170 10.48 1.01 3.17
N ASN A 171 9.41 1.17 2.41
CA ASN A 171 8.14 1.75 2.82
C ASN A 171 8.24 3.22 3.24
N ILE A 172 7.26 4.02 2.86
CA ILE A 172 7.31 5.47 3.07
C ILE A 172 6.95 5.89 4.49
N ASN A 173 6.18 5.06 5.22
CA ASN A 173 5.58 5.43 6.50
C ASN A 173 5.79 4.41 7.61
N GLY A 174 6.19 3.18 7.28
CA GLY A 174 6.16 2.09 8.23
C GLY A 174 4.74 1.74 8.69
N LYS A 175 4.64 0.88 9.68
CA LYS A 175 3.38 0.53 10.33
C LYS A 175 3.54 0.51 11.85
N ASP A 176 2.52 0.98 12.53
CA ASP A 176 2.40 0.86 13.98
C ASP A 176 2.15 -0.61 14.32
N THR A 177 3.22 -1.32 14.70
CA THR A 177 3.15 -2.76 15.00
C THR A 177 2.45 -3.06 16.32
N GLU A 178 2.29 -2.07 17.19
CA GLU A 178 1.47 -2.18 18.39
C GLU A 178 -0.01 -2.11 18.02
N HIS A 179 -0.41 -1.15 17.20
CA HIS A 179 -1.79 -1.06 16.68
C HIS A 179 -2.17 -2.32 15.91
N PHE A 180 -1.29 -2.81 15.01
CA PHE A 180 -1.46 -4.06 14.27
C PHE A 180 -0.91 -5.25 15.08
N SER A 181 -1.41 -5.44 16.29
CA SER A 181 -1.15 -6.62 17.10
C SER A 181 -2.47 -7.27 17.53
N ARG A 182 -2.45 -8.58 17.74
CA ARG A 182 -3.64 -9.31 18.22
C ARG A 182 -4.08 -8.83 19.60
N ALA A 183 -3.13 -8.57 20.49
CA ALA A 183 -3.42 -8.06 21.83
C ALA A 183 -4.09 -6.67 21.79
N ASN A 184 -3.58 -5.73 21.01
CA ASN A 184 -4.21 -4.41 20.86
C ASN A 184 -5.56 -4.50 20.17
N THR A 185 -5.72 -5.38 19.19
CA THR A 185 -6.99 -5.62 18.49
C THR A 185 -8.07 -6.05 19.48
N LEU A 186 -7.78 -6.98 20.39
CA LEU A 186 -8.71 -7.41 21.43
C LEU A 186 -9.11 -6.29 22.39
N GLN A 187 -8.23 -5.33 22.64
CA GLN A 187 -8.50 -4.24 23.58
C GLN A 187 -9.25 -3.06 22.95
N THR A 188 -9.02 -2.80 21.65
CA THR A 188 -9.42 -1.52 21.04
C THR A 188 -10.33 -1.67 19.83
N ALA A 189 -10.41 -2.85 19.21
CA ALA A 189 -11.19 -3.05 18.02
C ALA A 189 -12.60 -3.55 18.31
N SER A 190 -13.52 -3.18 17.41
CA SER A 190 -14.84 -3.78 17.32
C SER A 190 -15.01 -4.41 15.95
N PHE A 191 -15.68 -5.55 15.91
CA PHE A 191 -16.02 -6.19 14.65
C PHE A 191 -17.37 -5.66 14.15
N ASN A 192 -17.32 -4.99 12.99
CA ASN A 192 -18.49 -4.39 12.36
C ASN A 192 -18.91 -5.24 11.15
N HIS A 193 -20.09 -5.87 11.21
CA HIS A 193 -20.63 -6.65 10.11
C HIS A 193 -22.16 -6.74 10.17
N ALA A 194 -22.84 -6.56 9.03
CA ALA A 194 -24.31 -6.70 8.93
C ALA A 194 -25.07 -5.93 10.03
N ASP A 195 -24.79 -4.63 10.16
CA ASP A 195 -25.39 -3.73 11.18
C ASP A 195 -25.10 -4.07 12.64
N LYS A 196 -24.24 -5.05 12.89
CA LYS A 196 -23.74 -5.40 14.23
C LYS A 196 -22.40 -4.73 14.48
N ASN A 197 -22.24 -4.20 15.71
CA ASN A 197 -20.97 -3.73 16.23
C ASN A 197 -20.65 -4.56 17.47
N ILE A 198 -19.70 -5.47 17.36
CA ILE A 198 -19.35 -6.42 18.39
C ILE A 198 -17.98 -6.04 18.96
N SER A 199 -17.95 -5.65 20.25
CA SER A 199 -16.69 -5.41 20.95
C SER A 199 -15.93 -6.72 21.13
N LEU A 200 -14.63 -6.69 20.86
CA LEU A 200 -13.74 -7.83 21.10
C LEU A 200 -13.08 -7.78 22.49
N CYS A 201 -13.35 -6.73 23.25
CA CYS A 201 -12.80 -6.55 24.59
C CYS A 201 -13.21 -7.70 25.52
N ASN A 202 -12.25 -8.17 26.32
CA ASN A 202 -12.40 -9.28 27.26
C ASN A 202 -12.58 -10.69 26.64
N LEU A 203 -12.44 -10.83 25.33
CA LEU A 203 -12.35 -12.14 24.68
C LEU A 203 -10.90 -12.62 24.64
N SER A 204 -10.68 -13.92 24.74
CA SER A 204 -9.42 -14.53 24.32
C SER A 204 -9.28 -14.47 22.79
N GLU A 205 -8.07 -14.60 22.28
CA GLU A 205 -7.82 -14.61 20.83
C GLU A 205 -8.63 -15.69 20.10
N LYS A 206 -8.72 -16.88 20.70
CA LYS A 206 -9.50 -18.01 20.16
C LYS A 206 -10.99 -17.72 20.13
N GLU A 207 -11.53 -17.13 21.19
CA GLU A 207 -12.94 -16.75 21.26
C GLU A 207 -13.29 -15.67 20.24
N ALA A 208 -12.47 -14.63 20.13
CA ALA A 208 -12.66 -13.56 19.16
C ALA A 208 -12.58 -14.11 17.70
N LYS A 209 -11.58 -14.93 17.40
CA LYS A 209 -11.45 -15.59 16.09
C LYS A 209 -12.68 -16.42 15.74
N ASN A 210 -13.15 -17.25 16.67
CA ASN A 210 -14.32 -18.10 16.46
C ASN A 210 -15.61 -17.30 16.31
N LEU A 211 -15.78 -16.23 17.11
CA LEU A 211 -16.92 -15.34 17.02
C LEU A 211 -16.99 -14.65 15.67
N ILE A 212 -15.88 -14.05 15.20
CA ILE A 212 -15.83 -13.38 13.91
C ILE A 212 -16.09 -14.37 12.77
N ARG A 213 -15.48 -15.56 12.82
CA ARG A 213 -15.74 -16.63 11.83
C ARG A 213 -17.20 -17.04 11.77
N LYS A 214 -17.85 -17.20 12.92
CA LYS A 214 -19.28 -17.52 12.99
C LYS A 214 -20.14 -16.43 12.34
N GLU A 215 -19.88 -15.16 12.61
CA GLU A 215 -20.61 -14.04 11.99
C GLU A 215 -20.37 -13.96 10.48
N LEU A 216 -19.19 -14.37 10.01
CA LEU A 216 -18.86 -14.47 8.58
C LEU A 216 -19.38 -15.75 7.92
N SER A 217 -20.06 -16.63 8.66
CA SER A 217 -20.55 -17.95 8.21
C SER A 217 -19.42 -18.94 7.86
N PHE A 218 -18.28 -18.81 8.53
CA PHE A 218 -17.16 -19.75 8.44
C PHE A 218 -17.15 -20.72 9.62
N SER A 219 -16.69 -21.95 9.38
CA SER A 219 -16.42 -22.93 10.45
C SER A 219 -15.12 -22.59 11.17
N HIS A 220 -15.01 -23.03 12.44
CA HIS A 220 -13.76 -22.94 13.18
C HIS A 220 -12.63 -23.81 12.60
N ASN A 221 -12.96 -24.83 11.79
CA ASN A 221 -12.03 -25.73 11.14
C ASN A 221 -11.64 -25.26 9.71
N ASP A 222 -12.30 -24.25 9.16
CA ASP A 222 -11.96 -23.74 7.84
C ASP A 222 -10.57 -23.09 7.87
N PHE A 223 -9.79 -23.29 6.81
CA PHE A 223 -8.60 -22.49 6.57
C PHE A 223 -9.02 -21.23 5.80
N VAL A 224 -8.84 -20.06 6.42
CA VAL A 224 -9.32 -18.79 5.89
C VAL A 224 -8.18 -17.97 5.32
N PHE A 225 -8.13 -17.82 3.99
CA PHE A 225 -7.33 -16.80 3.34
C PHE A 225 -8.06 -15.46 3.38
N ILE A 226 -7.29 -14.37 3.54
CA ILE A 226 -7.81 -13.01 3.37
C ILE A 226 -7.14 -12.34 2.17
N PHE A 227 -7.92 -11.61 1.39
CA PHE A 227 -7.46 -10.66 0.39
C PHE A 227 -7.92 -9.26 0.77
N ILE A 228 -7.02 -8.27 0.72
CA ILE A 228 -7.34 -6.87 1.03
C ILE A 228 -6.81 -5.99 -0.10
N GLY A 229 -7.72 -5.28 -0.79
CA GLY A 229 -7.36 -4.39 -1.89
C GLY A 229 -8.56 -4.05 -2.78
N ARG A 230 -8.37 -3.18 -3.77
CA ARG A 230 -9.40 -2.95 -4.80
C ARG A 230 -9.65 -4.25 -5.57
N LEU A 231 -10.91 -4.52 -5.90
CA LEU A 231 -11.28 -5.73 -6.61
C LEU A 231 -11.16 -5.51 -8.14
N VAL A 232 -9.91 -5.51 -8.63
CA VAL A 232 -9.54 -5.23 -10.03
C VAL A 232 -8.53 -6.28 -10.54
N ASN A 233 -8.35 -6.36 -11.88
CA ASN A 233 -7.47 -7.37 -12.48
C ASN A 233 -6.01 -7.22 -12.05
N ASP A 234 -5.48 -5.99 -11.93
CA ASP A 234 -4.08 -5.76 -11.57
C ASP A 234 -3.72 -6.22 -10.15
N LYS A 235 -4.73 -6.63 -9.38
CA LYS A 235 -4.58 -7.26 -8.05
C LYS A 235 -4.59 -8.79 -8.08
N GLY A 236 -4.64 -9.40 -9.27
CA GLY A 236 -4.58 -10.85 -9.46
C GLY A 236 -5.85 -11.58 -9.06
N LEU A 237 -6.99 -10.88 -9.05
CA LEU A 237 -8.27 -11.48 -8.65
C LEU A 237 -8.83 -12.46 -9.67
N ARG A 238 -8.43 -12.35 -10.93
CA ARG A 238 -8.77 -13.34 -11.95
C ARG A 238 -8.19 -14.70 -11.58
N GLU A 239 -6.90 -14.75 -11.33
CA GLU A 239 -6.17 -15.97 -10.97
C GLU A 239 -6.60 -16.49 -9.61
N LEU A 240 -6.89 -15.59 -8.66
CA LEU A 240 -7.41 -15.97 -7.35
C LEU A 240 -8.80 -16.62 -7.44
N ALA A 241 -9.69 -16.10 -8.28
CA ALA A 241 -11.00 -16.67 -8.51
C ALA A 241 -10.90 -18.10 -9.13
N ASP A 242 -10.00 -18.28 -10.10
CA ASP A 242 -9.79 -19.58 -10.74
C ASP A 242 -9.13 -20.59 -9.79
N ALA A 243 -8.16 -20.15 -8.98
CA ALA A 243 -7.55 -21.00 -7.96
C ALA A 243 -8.58 -21.44 -6.89
N MET A 244 -9.41 -20.50 -6.41
CA MET A 244 -10.47 -20.81 -5.44
C MET A 244 -11.51 -21.78 -6.01
N ARG A 245 -11.94 -21.62 -7.26
CA ARG A 245 -12.87 -22.54 -7.92
C ARG A 245 -12.33 -23.97 -7.95
N ARG A 246 -11.04 -24.12 -8.28
CA ARG A 246 -10.38 -25.46 -8.30
C ARG A 246 -10.29 -26.09 -6.91
N LEU A 247 -10.01 -25.29 -5.86
CA LEU A 247 -10.01 -25.78 -4.48
C LEU A 247 -11.40 -26.21 -4.03
N GLU A 248 -12.44 -25.48 -4.47
CA GLU A 248 -13.85 -25.82 -4.23
C GLU A 248 -14.25 -27.12 -4.94
N ASP A 249 -13.87 -27.30 -6.21
CA ASP A 249 -14.13 -28.53 -6.99
C ASP A 249 -13.49 -29.78 -6.34
N GLU A 250 -12.38 -29.61 -5.63
CA GLU A 250 -11.71 -30.68 -4.85
C GLU A 250 -12.27 -30.85 -3.42
N ASN A 251 -13.31 -30.08 -3.04
CA ASN A 251 -13.90 -30.08 -1.70
C ASN A 251 -12.89 -29.82 -0.57
N ILE A 252 -11.87 -28.98 -0.82
CA ILE A 252 -10.89 -28.59 0.20
C ILE A 252 -11.52 -27.51 1.10
N ALA A 253 -11.40 -27.64 2.42
CA ALA A 253 -12.00 -26.72 3.41
C ALA A 253 -11.23 -25.40 3.51
N ILE A 254 -11.10 -24.69 2.38
CA ILE A 254 -10.50 -23.36 2.26
C ILE A 254 -11.59 -22.35 2.00
N LYS A 255 -11.53 -21.25 2.73
CA LYS A 255 -12.40 -20.08 2.57
C LYS A 255 -11.58 -18.84 2.17
N LEU A 256 -12.22 -17.93 1.46
CA LEU A 256 -11.65 -16.63 1.07
C LEU A 256 -12.48 -15.48 1.62
N LEU A 257 -11.83 -14.61 2.38
CA LEU A 257 -12.40 -13.38 2.89
C LEU A 257 -11.89 -12.22 2.01
N LEU A 258 -12.81 -11.50 1.34
CA LEU A 258 -12.49 -10.39 0.44
C LEU A 258 -12.85 -9.05 1.07
N LEU A 259 -11.85 -8.18 1.21
CA LEU A 259 -12.01 -6.79 1.68
C LEU A 259 -11.55 -5.81 0.61
N GLY A 260 -12.38 -4.78 0.38
CA GLY A 260 -12.02 -3.67 -0.49
C GLY A 260 -13.17 -3.18 -1.34
N SER A 261 -12.91 -2.20 -2.19
CA SER A 261 -13.90 -1.61 -3.07
C SER A 261 -13.91 -2.26 -4.46
N LEU A 262 -15.07 -2.20 -5.10
CA LEU A 262 -15.26 -2.55 -6.51
C LEU A 262 -14.88 -1.41 -7.47
N ASP A 263 -14.32 -0.31 -6.96
CA ASP A 263 -13.98 0.88 -7.72
C ASP A 263 -12.76 0.64 -8.62
N GLY A 264 -12.99 0.47 -9.90
CA GLY A 264 -11.92 0.24 -10.88
C GLY A 264 -12.44 0.50 -12.30
N GLU A 265 -12.80 1.77 -12.62
CA GLU A 265 -13.35 2.12 -13.94
C GLU A 265 -12.50 1.66 -15.11
N ASP A 266 -11.16 1.65 -14.94
CA ASP A 266 -10.20 1.34 -16.01
C ASP A 266 -9.70 -0.11 -16.02
N ASP A 267 -10.03 -0.93 -15.01
CA ASP A 267 -9.47 -2.30 -14.84
C ASP A 267 -10.47 -3.26 -14.18
N VAL A 268 -11.64 -3.36 -14.80
CA VAL A 268 -12.78 -4.15 -14.28
C VAL A 268 -12.53 -5.65 -14.42
N LEU A 269 -12.77 -6.38 -13.34
CA LEU A 269 -12.74 -7.84 -13.35
C LEU A 269 -13.82 -8.41 -14.30
N ALA A 270 -13.48 -9.46 -15.05
CA ALA A 270 -14.43 -10.14 -15.92
C ALA A 270 -15.67 -10.61 -15.14
N LYS A 271 -16.87 -10.47 -15.73
CA LYS A 271 -18.16 -10.71 -15.05
C LYS A 271 -18.29 -12.12 -14.48
N ASP A 272 -17.77 -13.13 -15.17
CA ASP A 272 -17.82 -14.52 -14.72
C ASP A 272 -16.97 -14.72 -13.44
N LYS A 273 -15.80 -14.06 -13.33
CA LYS A 273 -14.94 -14.08 -12.15
C LYS A 273 -15.56 -13.34 -10.99
N LEU A 274 -16.09 -12.13 -11.27
CA LEU A 274 -16.78 -11.35 -10.26
C LEU A 274 -18.02 -12.10 -9.73
N ASN A 275 -18.84 -12.65 -10.60
CA ASN A 275 -20.01 -13.44 -10.20
C ASN A 275 -19.61 -14.63 -9.32
N TYR A 276 -18.56 -15.36 -9.68
CA TYR A 276 -18.06 -16.45 -8.85
C TYR A 276 -17.66 -15.95 -7.44
N LEU A 277 -16.85 -14.90 -7.37
CA LEU A 277 -16.38 -14.33 -6.09
C LEU A 277 -17.54 -13.80 -5.22
N MET A 278 -18.64 -13.37 -5.82
CA MET A 278 -19.83 -12.85 -5.09
C MET A 278 -20.84 -13.94 -4.71
N GLN A 279 -20.86 -15.07 -5.39
CA GLN A 279 -21.91 -16.11 -5.23
C GLN A 279 -21.41 -17.40 -4.58
N SER A 280 -20.10 -17.69 -4.62
CA SER A 280 -19.54 -18.89 -4.00
C SER A 280 -19.72 -18.87 -2.48
N THR A 281 -20.14 -20.02 -1.91
CA THR A 281 -20.25 -20.21 -0.45
C THR A 281 -18.89 -20.29 0.24
N ASN A 282 -17.82 -20.43 -0.53
CA ASN A 282 -16.44 -20.43 -0.03
C ASN A 282 -15.80 -19.05 -0.02
N VAL A 283 -16.51 -18.04 -0.54
CA VAL A 283 -16.03 -16.65 -0.60
C VAL A 283 -16.97 -15.73 0.18
N LYS A 284 -16.41 -14.91 1.06
CA LYS A 284 -17.16 -13.87 1.78
C LYS A 284 -16.63 -12.49 1.42
N TYR A 285 -17.41 -11.72 0.69
CA TYR A 285 -17.14 -10.32 0.42
C TYR A 285 -17.77 -9.44 1.52
N VAL A 286 -16.98 -8.54 2.10
CA VAL A 286 -17.43 -7.65 3.18
C VAL A 286 -17.27 -6.16 2.86
N GLY A 287 -16.91 -5.82 1.62
CA GLY A 287 -16.72 -4.42 1.22
C GLY A 287 -15.46 -3.79 1.81
N SER A 288 -15.38 -2.47 1.71
CA SER A 288 -14.31 -1.68 2.34
C SER A 288 -14.56 -1.54 3.82
N GLN A 289 -13.51 -1.76 4.63
CA GLN A 289 -13.57 -1.70 6.08
C GLN A 289 -12.62 -0.62 6.59
N SER A 290 -13.07 0.17 7.56
CA SER A 290 -12.24 1.20 8.23
C SER A 290 -11.20 0.60 9.16
N ASP A 291 -11.52 -0.53 9.81
CA ASP A 291 -10.60 -1.33 10.63
C ASP A 291 -10.55 -2.76 10.11
N ILE A 292 -9.39 -3.13 9.56
CA ILE A 292 -9.17 -4.47 8.99
C ILE A 292 -8.68 -5.49 10.02
N ARG A 293 -8.30 -5.07 11.23
CA ARG A 293 -7.67 -5.91 12.24
C ARG A 293 -8.54 -7.08 12.69
N PRO A 294 -9.86 -6.92 12.93
CA PRO A 294 -10.74 -8.06 13.26
C PRO A 294 -10.76 -9.11 12.16
N TYR A 295 -10.74 -8.69 10.89
CA TYR A 295 -10.75 -9.59 9.74
C TYR A 295 -9.42 -10.32 9.56
N LEU A 296 -8.30 -9.63 9.81
CA LEU A 296 -6.97 -10.26 9.88
C LEU A 296 -6.92 -11.29 11.02
N MET A 297 -7.49 -10.99 12.19
CA MET A 297 -7.56 -11.91 13.33
C MET A 297 -8.36 -13.20 13.01
N ALA A 298 -9.42 -13.09 12.21
CA ALA A 298 -10.24 -14.23 11.81
C ALA A 298 -9.54 -15.14 10.76
N SER A 299 -8.49 -14.67 10.12
CA SER A 299 -7.82 -15.31 9.00
C SER A 299 -6.59 -16.11 9.44
N ASP A 300 -6.12 -17.03 8.56
CA ASP A 300 -4.93 -17.86 8.78
C ASP A 300 -3.75 -17.41 7.91
N ALA A 301 -4.00 -16.83 6.74
CA ALA A 301 -2.98 -16.32 5.84
C ALA A 301 -3.52 -15.19 4.94
N LEU A 302 -2.62 -14.32 4.47
CA LEU A 302 -2.93 -13.34 3.42
C LEU A 302 -2.58 -13.92 2.05
N VAL A 303 -3.46 -13.74 1.06
CA VAL A 303 -3.18 -13.97 -0.35
C VAL A 303 -3.18 -12.65 -1.10
N PHE A 304 -2.04 -12.29 -1.72
CA PHE A 304 -1.82 -10.98 -2.33
C PHE A 304 -1.13 -11.11 -3.71
N PRO A 305 -1.82 -11.64 -4.72
CA PRO A 305 -1.26 -11.97 -6.04
C PRO A 305 -1.18 -10.77 -6.99
N SER A 306 -0.84 -9.58 -6.47
CA SER A 306 -0.83 -8.33 -7.23
C SER A 306 0.18 -8.36 -8.39
N TYR A 307 -0.15 -7.70 -9.49
CA TYR A 307 0.72 -7.61 -10.68
C TYR A 307 1.79 -6.53 -10.55
N ARG A 308 1.53 -5.51 -9.75
CA ARG A 308 2.45 -4.40 -9.52
C ARG A 308 2.17 -3.71 -8.19
N GLU A 309 3.23 -3.34 -7.51
CA GLU A 309 3.20 -2.51 -6.31
C GLU A 309 4.42 -1.56 -6.30
N GLY A 310 4.34 -0.53 -5.48
CA GLY A 310 5.53 0.21 -5.07
C GLY A 310 6.14 -0.47 -3.84
N PHE A 311 5.45 -0.32 -2.70
CA PHE A 311 5.75 -1.01 -1.45
C PHE A 311 4.44 -1.24 -0.69
N PRO A 312 3.80 -2.41 -0.81
CA PRO A 312 2.44 -2.62 -0.32
C PRO A 312 2.35 -2.63 1.21
N ASN A 313 1.37 -1.92 1.75
CA ASN A 313 1.13 -1.86 3.19
C ASN A 313 0.48 -3.13 3.74
N VAL A 314 -0.42 -3.73 2.96
CA VAL A 314 -1.24 -4.87 3.40
C VAL A 314 -0.41 -6.09 3.84
N PRO A 315 0.64 -6.52 3.13
CA PRO A 315 1.52 -7.59 3.61
C PRO A 315 2.26 -7.25 4.92
N ILE A 316 2.58 -5.96 5.15
CA ILE A 316 3.19 -5.52 6.41
C ILE A 316 2.17 -5.59 7.55
N GLU A 317 0.94 -5.12 7.33
CA GLU A 317 -0.16 -5.14 8.30
C GLU A 317 -0.54 -6.59 8.67
N ALA A 318 -0.67 -7.46 7.67
CA ALA A 318 -0.93 -8.88 7.87
C ALA A 318 0.23 -9.57 8.64
N GLY A 319 1.47 -9.29 8.25
CA GLY A 319 2.66 -9.81 8.93
C GLY A 319 2.76 -9.37 10.39
N ALA A 320 2.42 -8.11 10.71
CA ALA A 320 2.35 -7.60 12.07
C ALA A 320 1.31 -8.35 12.93
N MET A 321 0.20 -8.77 12.30
CA MET A 321 -0.85 -9.61 12.92
C MET A 321 -0.52 -11.10 12.94
N GLY A 322 0.67 -11.50 12.44
CA GLY A 322 1.13 -12.89 12.43
C GLY A 322 0.52 -13.75 11.32
N LEU A 323 0.10 -13.13 10.21
CA LEU A 323 -0.36 -13.87 9.03
C LEU A 323 0.80 -14.04 8.04
N PRO A 324 1.19 -15.27 7.71
CA PRO A 324 2.08 -15.51 6.58
C PRO A 324 1.37 -15.16 5.29
N THR A 325 2.14 -14.73 4.29
CA THR A 325 1.56 -14.14 3.08
C THR A 325 2.05 -14.85 1.82
N ILE A 326 1.14 -15.11 0.87
CA ILE A 326 1.46 -15.48 -0.50
C ILE A 326 1.49 -14.21 -1.34
N VAL A 327 2.64 -13.93 -1.97
CA VAL A 327 2.82 -12.76 -2.85
C VAL A 327 3.42 -13.16 -4.19
N THR A 328 3.19 -12.35 -5.21
CA THR A 328 3.93 -12.40 -6.47
C THR A 328 5.33 -11.80 -6.33
N ASN A 329 6.28 -12.26 -7.15
CA ASN A 329 7.66 -11.77 -7.20
C ASN A 329 7.76 -10.41 -7.90
N ILE A 330 7.27 -9.37 -7.21
CA ILE A 330 7.25 -7.98 -7.71
C ILE A 330 7.86 -7.02 -6.68
N ASN A 331 8.14 -5.79 -7.12
CA ASN A 331 8.69 -4.73 -6.27
C ASN A 331 7.90 -4.61 -4.96
N GLY A 332 8.59 -4.38 -3.87
CA GLY A 332 8.03 -4.24 -2.54
C GLY A 332 7.54 -5.56 -1.94
N SER A 333 6.73 -6.34 -2.66
CA SER A 333 6.20 -7.61 -2.16
C SER A 333 7.33 -8.60 -1.82
N ASN A 334 8.30 -8.77 -2.71
CA ASN A 334 9.47 -9.65 -2.52
C ASN A 334 10.54 -9.05 -1.57
N GLU A 335 10.37 -7.82 -1.13
CA GLU A 335 11.21 -7.19 -0.10
C GLU A 335 10.64 -7.43 1.31
N ILE A 336 9.30 -7.47 1.41
CA ILE A 336 8.55 -7.73 2.64
C ILE A 336 8.55 -9.22 2.96
N ILE A 337 8.28 -10.05 1.95
CA ILE A 337 8.22 -11.50 2.09
C ILE A 337 9.58 -12.11 1.71
N LYS A 338 10.08 -12.99 2.58
CA LYS A 338 11.21 -13.90 2.33
C LYS A 338 10.63 -15.29 2.14
N ASP A 339 10.83 -15.87 0.95
CA ASP A 339 10.26 -17.17 0.61
C ASP A 339 10.62 -18.25 1.63
N GLY A 340 9.63 -19.00 2.09
CA GLY A 340 9.78 -20.04 3.09
C GLY A 340 10.05 -19.56 4.51
N PHE A 341 10.24 -18.24 4.75
CA PHE A 341 10.51 -17.69 6.08
C PHE A 341 9.26 -17.09 6.73
N ASN A 342 8.63 -16.08 6.09
CA ASN A 342 7.41 -15.42 6.59
C ASN A 342 6.27 -15.44 5.58
N GLY A 343 6.36 -16.29 4.55
CA GLY A 343 5.38 -16.48 3.51
C GLY A 343 5.96 -17.21 2.31
N LYS A 344 5.25 -17.17 1.19
CA LYS A 344 5.67 -17.75 -0.07
C LYS A 344 5.64 -16.72 -1.19
N ILE A 345 6.61 -16.82 -2.10
CA ILE A 345 6.71 -15.96 -3.29
C ILE A 345 6.42 -16.81 -4.51
N ILE A 346 5.40 -16.43 -5.28
CA ILE A 346 5.06 -17.05 -6.56
C ILE A 346 5.55 -16.19 -7.72
N SER A 347 5.55 -16.74 -8.93
CA SER A 347 6.04 -16.06 -10.15
C SER A 347 5.37 -14.71 -10.37
N ALA A 348 6.10 -13.76 -10.96
CA ALA A 348 5.52 -12.50 -11.41
C ALA A 348 4.66 -12.72 -12.66
N PRO A 349 3.42 -12.19 -12.71
CA PRO A 349 2.57 -12.33 -13.90
C PRO A 349 3.04 -11.47 -15.08
N LEU A 350 3.73 -10.36 -14.81
CA LEU A 350 4.26 -9.44 -15.81
C LEU A 350 5.79 -9.43 -15.82
N ASN A 351 6.38 -9.29 -17.01
CA ASN A 351 7.81 -9.00 -17.14
C ASN A 351 8.10 -7.50 -16.89
N ASN A 352 9.37 -7.14 -16.93
CA ASN A 352 9.83 -5.76 -16.76
C ASN A 352 9.30 -4.74 -17.81
N ASN A 353 8.72 -5.24 -18.90
CA ASN A 353 8.09 -4.43 -19.94
C ASN A 353 6.58 -4.31 -19.77
N GLY A 354 6.01 -4.91 -18.69
CA GLY A 354 4.59 -4.92 -18.40
C GLY A 354 3.81 -5.88 -19.29
N ILE A 355 4.47 -6.84 -19.93
CA ILE A 355 3.84 -7.85 -20.78
C ILE A 355 3.51 -9.07 -19.92
N HIS A 356 2.31 -9.62 -20.08
CA HIS A 356 1.91 -10.87 -19.44
C HIS A 356 2.82 -12.01 -19.94
N VAL A 357 3.46 -12.70 -19.02
CA VAL A 357 4.39 -13.80 -19.33
C VAL A 357 4.04 -15.09 -18.59
N ASN A 358 3.34 -15.01 -17.46
CA ASN A 358 2.98 -16.16 -16.65
C ASN A 358 1.49 -16.14 -16.29
N ASP A 359 0.81 -17.27 -16.50
CA ASP A 359 -0.46 -17.55 -15.81
C ASP A 359 -0.12 -18.16 -14.44
N ILE A 360 -0.32 -17.39 -13.40
CA ILE A 360 0.02 -17.78 -12.03
C ILE A 360 -1.07 -18.60 -11.34
N THR A 361 -2.16 -18.92 -12.02
CA THR A 361 -3.31 -19.66 -11.44
C THR A 361 -2.90 -20.99 -10.83
N ASN A 362 -2.10 -21.78 -11.57
CA ASN A 362 -1.65 -23.10 -11.10
C ASN A 362 -0.72 -23.01 -9.89
N GLU A 363 0.19 -22.05 -9.91
CA GLU A 363 1.15 -21.85 -8.84
C GLU A 363 0.43 -21.29 -7.58
N LEU A 364 -0.51 -20.37 -7.77
CA LEU A 364 -1.34 -19.85 -6.69
C LEU A 364 -2.18 -20.94 -6.04
N TYR A 365 -2.91 -21.73 -6.85
CA TYR A 365 -3.68 -22.90 -6.38
C TYR A 365 -2.81 -23.86 -5.57
N SER A 366 -1.67 -24.30 -6.13
CA SER A 366 -0.80 -25.27 -5.46
C SER A 366 -0.20 -24.71 -4.17
N THR A 367 0.14 -23.43 -4.15
CA THR A 367 0.67 -22.75 -2.96
C THR A 367 -0.41 -22.60 -1.88
N MET A 368 -1.64 -22.22 -2.24
CA MET A 368 -2.77 -22.15 -1.30
C MET A 368 -3.08 -23.53 -0.70
N LYS A 369 -3.07 -24.59 -1.54
CA LYS A 369 -3.26 -25.98 -1.09
C LYS A 369 -2.11 -26.43 -0.17
N TRP A 370 -0.88 -26.01 -0.45
CA TRP A 370 0.28 -26.27 0.41
C TRP A 370 0.11 -25.61 1.79
N PHE A 371 -0.39 -24.36 1.86
CA PHE A 371 -0.66 -23.68 3.12
C PHE A 371 -1.67 -24.48 3.97
N TYR A 372 -2.76 -24.94 3.35
CA TYR A 372 -3.77 -25.77 4.03
C TYR A 372 -3.20 -27.05 4.60
N ASN A 373 -2.29 -27.72 3.87
CA ASN A 373 -1.72 -29.00 4.25
C ASN A 373 -0.54 -28.91 5.23
N ASN A 374 -0.04 -27.72 5.53
CA ASN A 374 1.17 -27.53 6.35
C ASN A 374 0.96 -26.54 7.52
N PRO A 375 0.01 -26.79 8.43
CA PRO A 375 -0.37 -25.84 9.49
C PRO A 375 0.80 -25.44 10.41
N THR A 376 1.70 -26.36 10.74
CA THR A 376 2.89 -26.09 11.58
C THR A 376 3.83 -25.08 10.90
N GLU A 377 4.02 -25.21 9.59
CA GLU A 377 4.84 -24.25 8.83
C GLU A 377 4.17 -22.87 8.77
N ILE A 378 2.85 -22.83 8.65
CA ILE A 378 2.06 -21.59 8.66
C ILE A 378 2.21 -20.86 9.99
N GLU A 379 2.13 -21.56 11.11
CA GLU A 379 2.34 -20.98 12.44
C GLU A 379 3.78 -20.44 12.61
N ARG A 380 4.78 -21.21 12.17
CA ARG A 380 6.18 -20.78 12.17
C ARG A 380 6.40 -19.53 11.32
N MET A 381 5.86 -19.50 10.10
CA MET A 381 5.95 -18.35 9.21
C MET A 381 5.24 -17.13 9.78
N GLY A 382 4.10 -17.30 10.44
CA GLY A 382 3.37 -16.23 11.12
C GLY A 382 4.19 -15.59 12.25
N THR A 383 4.85 -16.40 13.07
CA THR A 383 5.76 -15.92 14.13
C THR A 383 6.94 -15.13 13.54
N ASN A 384 7.53 -15.65 12.47
CA ASN A 384 8.60 -14.97 11.76
C ASN A 384 8.15 -13.65 11.12
N ALA A 385 6.90 -13.59 10.64
CA ALA A 385 6.34 -12.38 10.05
C ALA A 385 6.24 -11.24 11.07
N ILE A 386 5.75 -11.52 12.28
CA ILE A 386 5.71 -10.53 13.38
C ILE A 386 7.11 -9.98 13.66
N SER A 387 8.09 -10.86 13.83
CA SER A 387 9.46 -10.48 14.15
C SER A 387 10.10 -9.62 13.06
N LEU A 388 9.95 -10.03 11.79
CA LEU A 388 10.50 -9.31 10.63
C LEU A 388 9.86 -7.94 10.45
N VAL A 389 8.53 -7.86 10.59
CA VAL A 389 7.82 -6.58 10.43
C VAL A 389 8.20 -5.60 11.53
N ARG A 390 8.29 -6.05 12.77
CA ARG A 390 8.73 -5.22 13.90
C ARG A 390 10.17 -4.73 13.73
N GLU A 391 11.08 -5.59 13.27
CA GLU A 391 12.48 -5.23 13.02
C GLU A 391 12.62 -4.18 11.91
N ARG A 392 11.81 -4.27 10.84
CA ARG A 392 12.08 -3.55 9.60
C ARG A 392 11.13 -2.41 9.29
N TYR A 393 9.89 -2.54 9.73
CA TYR A 393 8.80 -1.65 9.28
C TYR A 393 8.08 -0.97 10.44
N GLU A 394 8.65 -1.03 11.68
CA GLU A 394 8.12 -0.25 12.79
C GLU A 394 8.08 1.23 12.43
N GLN A 395 6.92 1.83 12.59
CA GLN A 395 6.61 3.18 12.12
C GLN A 395 7.57 4.25 12.68
N LYS A 396 7.89 4.16 13.95
CA LYS A 396 8.80 5.10 14.63
C LYS A 396 10.21 5.05 14.05
N ASP A 397 10.69 3.86 13.66
CA ASP A 397 12.03 3.68 13.11
C ASP A 397 12.12 4.24 11.69
N VAL A 398 11.08 4.02 10.86
CA VAL A 398 10.98 4.61 9.53
C VAL A 398 10.92 6.15 9.62
N TRP A 399 10.14 6.72 10.56
CA TRP A 399 10.06 8.15 10.75
C TRP A 399 11.37 8.78 11.24
N ASN A 400 12.07 8.12 12.15
CA ASN A 400 13.38 8.55 12.62
C ASN A 400 14.43 8.52 11.49
N ALA A 401 14.39 7.50 10.64
CA ALA A 401 15.26 7.43 9.46
C ALA A 401 14.95 8.54 8.46
N LEU A 402 13.67 8.84 8.24
CA LEU A 402 13.22 9.97 7.41
C LEU A 402 13.65 11.31 8.00
N LEU A 403 13.55 11.50 9.31
CA LEU A 403 14.00 12.70 10.01
C LEU A 403 15.51 12.91 9.86
N LYS A 404 16.31 11.84 10.02
CA LYS A 404 17.75 11.88 9.76
C LYS A 404 18.07 12.31 8.32
N MET A 405 17.31 11.81 7.35
CA MET A 405 17.43 12.23 5.96
C MET A 405 17.15 13.73 5.80
N TYR A 406 16.10 14.28 6.43
CA TYR A 406 15.86 15.73 6.38
C TYR A 406 16.99 16.55 7.01
N TYR A 407 17.58 16.10 8.10
CA TYR A 407 18.74 16.79 8.70
C TYR A 407 20.02 16.72 7.87
N SER A 408 20.11 15.77 6.93
CA SER A 408 21.23 15.65 5.99
C SER A 408 21.09 16.52 4.74
N LEU A 409 19.97 17.23 4.57
CA LEU A 409 19.74 18.20 3.49
C LEU A 409 20.39 19.54 3.81
#